data_a783f203f622e063d166091a0fb2017f
#
_entry.id   a783f203f622e063d166091a0fb2017f
#
_cell.length_a   1.000
_cell.length_b   1.000
_cell.length_c   1.000
_cell.angle_alpha   90.00
_cell.angle_beta   90.00
_cell.angle_gamma   90.00
#
_symmetry.space_group_name_H-M   'P 1'
#
loop_
_entity.id
_entity.type
_entity.pdbx_description
1 polymer ?
#
loop_
_entity_poly.entity_id
_entity_poly.type
_entity_poly.pdbx_seq_one_letter_code
_entity_poly.pdbx_strand_id
1 'polypeptide(L)'
;MLPGPTNVPERVMRAMYVPMINHRSDDFVELYEDCVEKTKKVFMTDGEAVCLSASGTGAVEASVVNLIKKGDKVIIPVMVSLVADYHKC
;
A
#
# COMPACT_ATOMS: atom_id res chain seq x y z
N MET A 1 -9.46 -5.72 -18.25
CA MET A 1 -8.58 -6.29 -17.19
C MET A 1 -9.13 -5.81 -15.86
N LEU A 2 -9.42 -6.73 -14.93
CA LEU A 2 -9.93 -6.36 -13.61
C LEU A 2 -8.76 -6.07 -12.66
N PRO A 3 -8.82 -5.03 -11.84
CA PRO A 3 -7.77 -4.69 -10.87
C PRO A 3 -7.73 -5.65 -9.67
N GLY A 4 -8.77 -6.42 -9.46
CA GLY A 4 -8.95 -7.42 -8.42
C GLY A 4 -10.39 -7.95 -8.38
N PRO A 5 -10.62 -9.01 -7.59
CA PRO A 5 -9.63 -9.77 -6.81
C PRO A 5 -8.67 -10.57 -7.72
N THR A 6 -7.45 -10.78 -7.26
CA THR A 6 -6.42 -11.58 -7.95
C THR A 6 -5.95 -12.73 -7.07
N ASN A 7 -5.46 -13.80 -7.71
CA ASN A 7 -4.88 -14.91 -6.97
C ASN A 7 -3.56 -14.50 -6.33
N VAL A 8 -3.38 -14.87 -5.06
CA VAL A 8 -2.12 -14.69 -4.34
C VAL A 8 -1.19 -15.85 -4.68
N PRO A 9 0.06 -15.61 -5.08
CA PRO A 9 1.02 -16.66 -5.34
C PRO A 9 1.21 -17.59 -4.12
N GLU A 10 1.35 -18.90 -4.36
CA GLU A 10 1.43 -19.89 -3.29
C GLU A 10 2.56 -19.62 -2.29
N ARG A 11 3.72 -19.15 -2.77
CA ARG A 11 4.85 -18.80 -1.89
C ARG A 11 4.49 -17.67 -0.89
N VAL A 12 3.63 -16.74 -1.29
CA VAL A 12 3.15 -15.64 -0.42
C VAL A 12 2.13 -16.17 0.58
N MET A 13 1.20 -17.02 0.11
CA MET A 13 0.23 -17.68 0.99
C MET A 13 0.94 -18.49 2.08
N ARG A 14 1.97 -19.25 1.73
CA ARG A 14 2.76 -20.02 2.70
C ARG A 14 3.47 -19.11 3.72
N ALA A 15 4.01 -17.99 3.29
CA ALA A 15 4.65 -17.03 4.19
C ALA A 15 3.65 -16.37 5.18
N MET A 16 2.38 -16.29 4.82
CA MET A 16 1.32 -15.80 5.70
C MET A 16 0.82 -16.86 6.68
N TYR A 17 1.16 -18.15 6.47
CA TYR A 17 0.69 -19.29 7.26
C TYR A 17 1.61 -19.58 8.45
N VAL A 18 1.95 -18.54 9.20
CA VAL A 18 2.79 -18.63 10.39
C VAL A 18 2.01 -18.20 11.63
N PRO A 19 2.37 -18.71 12.82
CA PRO A 19 1.75 -18.23 14.06
C PRO A 19 1.89 -16.73 14.24
N MET A 20 0.89 -16.13 14.88
CA MET A 20 0.93 -14.69 15.19
C MET A 20 2.09 -14.40 16.15
N ILE A 21 2.85 -13.37 15.83
CA ILE A 21 3.91 -12.82 16.71
C ILE A 21 3.39 -11.61 17.46
N ASN A 22 3.95 -11.36 18.63
CA ASN A 22 3.58 -10.19 19.42
C ASN A 22 4.10 -8.91 18.73
N HIS A 23 3.20 -7.98 18.43
CA HIS A 23 3.54 -6.71 17.78
C HIS A 23 4.49 -5.80 18.58
N ARG A 24 4.80 -6.14 19.84
CA ARG A 24 5.74 -5.44 20.72
C ARG A 24 7.04 -6.23 20.96
N SER A 25 7.21 -7.36 20.29
CA SER A 25 8.45 -8.15 20.41
C SER A 25 9.53 -7.65 19.46
N ASP A 26 10.75 -7.96 19.80
CA ASP A 26 11.92 -7.66 18.95
C ASP A 26 11.80 -8.37 17.59
N ASP A 27 11.26 -9.59 17.55
CA ASP A 27 10.99 -10.34 16.32
C ASP A 27 10.06 -9.57 15.36
N PHE A 28 9.05 -8.87 15.91
CA PHE A 28 8.17 -8.05 15.09
C PHE A 28 8.87 -6.80 14.57
N VAL A 29 9.70 -6.17 15.40
CA VAL A 29 10.48 -4.98 15.00
C VAL A 29 11.41 -5.35 13.85
N GLU A 30 12.17 -6.44 13.98
CA GLU A 30 13.06 -6.92 12.93
C GLU A 30 12.31 -7.23 11.62
N LEU A 31 11.18 -7.93 11.70
CA LEU A 31 10.33 -8.21 10.54
C LEU A 31 9.82 -6.92 9.87
N TYR A 32 9.38 -5.95 10.66
CA TYR A 32 8.87 -4.69 10.14
C TYR A 32 9.96 -3.86 9.46
N GLU A 33 11.12 -3.74 10.09
CA GLU A 33 12.28 -3.04 9.52
C GLU A 33 12.74 -3.67 8.20
N ASP A 34 12.81 -4.99 8.12
CA ASP A 34 13.12 -5.71 6.88
C ASP A 34 12.09 -5.43 5.77
N CYS A 35 10.81 -5.39 6.12
CA CYS A 35 9.75 -5.00 5.18
C CYS A 35 9.90 -3.56 4.68
N VAL A 36 10.21 -2.61 5.58
CA VAL A 36 10.45 -1.20 5.23
C VAL A 36 11.63 -1.07 4.29
N GLU A 37 12.76 -1.70 4.60
CA GLU A 37 13.96 -1.66 3.77
C GLU A 37 13.74 -2.28 2.38
N LYS A 38 13.00 -3.38 2.29
CA LYS A 38 12.61 -3.97 1.02
C LYS A 38 11.66 -3.05 0.23
N THR A 39 10.75 -2.37 0.91
CA THR A 39 9.84 -1.40 0.30
C THR A 39 10.60 -0.21 -0.27
N LYS A 40 11.57 0.35 0.45
CA LYS A 40 12.45 1.41 -0.06
C LYS A 40 13.16 1.01 -1.34
N LYS A 41 13.65 -0.23 -1.43
CA LYS A 41 14.29 -0.75 -2.65
C LYS A 41 13.33 -0.82 -3.83
N VAL A 42 12.06 -1.21 -3.61
CA VAL A 42 11.02 -1.24 -4.66
C VAL A 42 10.72 0.18 -5.16
N PHE A 43 10.63 1.15 -4.26
CA PHE A 43 10.39 2.56 -4.61
C PHE A 43 11.66 3.30 -5.05
N MET A 44 12.83 2.67 -4.96
CA MET A 44 14.13 3.29 -5.28
C MET A 44 14.33 4.62 -4.53
N THR A 45 14.07 4.62 -3.22
CA THR A 45 14.12 5.82 -2.38
C THR A 45 14.98 5.61 -1.14
N ASP A 46 15.68 6.67 -0.74
CA ASP A 46 16.37 6.76 0.54
C ASP A 46 15.51 7.45 1.63
N GLY A 47 14.31 7.91 1.24
CA GLY A 47 13.36 8.55 2.14
C GLY A 47 12.66 7.57 3.08
N GLU A 48 11.74 8.10 3.88
CA GLU A 48 10.91 7.29 4.77
C GLU A 48 9.89 6.46 3.99
N ALA A 49 9.70 5.21 4.40
CA ALA A 49 8.65 4.34 3.88
C ALA A 49 7.81 3.82 5.05
N VAL A 50 6.50 3.84 4.87
CA VAL A 50 5.53 3.40 5.88
C VAL A 50 4.59 2.37 5.28
N CYS A 51 4.44 1.24 5.96
CA CYS A 51 3.45 0.22 5.60
C CYS A 51 2.11 0.56 6.26
N LEU A 52 1.12 0.94 5.47
CA LEU A 52 -0.23 1.22 5.96
C LEU A 52 -1.07 -0.06 6.00
N SER A 53 -1.67 -0.35 7.15
CA SER A 53 -2.67 -1.41 7.27
C SER A 53 -4.02 -0.89 6.74
N ALA A 54 -4.17 -0.87 5.43
CA ALA A 54 -5.34 -0.32 4.74
C ALA A 54 -5.65 -1.07 3.45
N SER A 55 -6.83 -0.79 2.87
CA SER A 55 -7.17 -1.21 1.50
C SER A 55 -6.42 -0.37 0.45
N GLY A 56 -6.44 -0.80 -0.81
CA GLY A 56 -5.94 0.02 -1.93
C GLY A 56 -6.63 1.39 -2.02
N THR A 57 -7.91 1.46 -1.69
CA THR A 57 -8.67 2.72 -1.60
C THR A 57 -8.07 3.65 -0.53
N GLY A 58 -7.78 3.12 0.67
CA GLY A 58 -7.13 3.90 1.73
C GLY A 58 -5.73 4.38 1.36
N ALA A 59 -4.97 3.59 0.58
CA ALA A 59 -3.65 3.99 0.09
C ALA A 59 -3.76 5.15 -0.92
N VAL A 60 -4.74 5.12 -1.82
CA VAL A 60 -5.01 6.23 -2.76
C VAL A 60 -5.44 7.48 -2.01
N GLU A 61 -6.36 7.36 -1.05
CA GLU A 61 -6.78 8.49 -0.20
C GLU A 61 -5.59 9.11 0.55
N ALA A 62 -4.75 8.29 1.17
CA ALA A 62 -3.55 8.75 1.85
C ALA A 62 -2.62 9.53 0.90
N SER A 63 -2.45 9.07 -0.34
CA SER A 63 -1.67 9.78 -1.35
C SER A 63 -2.29 11.14 -1.70
N VAL A 64 -3.60 11.17 -1.94
CA VAL A 64 -4.31 12.38 -2.32
C VAL A 64 -4.22 13.45 -1.22
N VAL A 65 -4.55 13.11 0.02
CA VAL A 65 -4.58 14.10 1.12
C VAL A 65 -3.20 14.62 1.51
N ASN A 66 -2.14 13.88 1.20
CA ASN A 66 -0.77 14.31 1.48
C ASN A 66 -0.13 15.13 0.35
N LEU A 67 -0.56 14.92 -0.90
CA LEU A 67 0.07 15.53 -2.07
C LEU A 67 -0.72 16.70 -2.65
N ILE A 68 -2.05 16.73 -2.44
CA ILE A 68 -2.96 17.68 -3.11
C ILE A 68 -3.56 18.65 -2.09
N LYS A 69 -3.53 19.94 -2.43
CA LYS A 69 -4.13 21.01 -1.63
C LYS A 69 -5.36 21.58 -2.33
N LYS A 70 -6.24 22.24 -1.56
CA LYS A 70 -7.40 22.92 -2.12
C LYS A 70 -6.98 23.96 -3.17
N GLY A 71 -7.49 23.81 -4.38
CA GLY A 71 -7.19 24.67 -5.52
C GLY A 71 -6.15 24.11 -6.50
N ASP A 72 -5.49 23.00 -6.17
CA ASP A 72 -4.57 22.34 -7.09
C ASP A 72 -5.32 21.76 -8.30
N LYS A 73 -4.68 21.81 -9.46
CA LYS A 73 -5.17 21.16 -10.68
C LYS A 73 -4.60 19.76 -10.78
N VAL A 74 -5.48 18.77 -10.85
CA VAL A 74 -5.12 17.36 -10.91
C VAL A 74 -5.62 16.75 -12.23
N ILE A 75 -4.79 15.95 -12.87
CA ILE A 75 -5.16 15.17 -14.06
C ILE A 75 -5.37 13.72 -13.61
N ILE A 76 -6.59 13.21 -13.78
CA ILE A 76 -6.93 11.83 -13.44
C ILE A 76 -7.29 11.09 -14.74
N PRO A 77 -6.39 10.19 -15.23
CA PRO A 77 -6.72 9.35 -16.38
C PRO A 77 -7.72 8.27 -15.96
N VAL A 78 -8.94 8.33 -16.45
CA VAL A 78 -9.98 7.34 -16.15
C VAL A 78 -9.83 6.14 -17.10
N MET A 79 -9.06 5.15 -16.67
CA MET A 79 -8.81 3.93 -17.47
C MET A 79 -9.43 2.68 -16.86
N VAL A 80 -9.86 2.73 -15.60
CA VAL A 80 -10.42 1.59 -14.84
C VAL A 80 -11.57 2.06 -13.97
N SER A 81 -12.58 1.20 -13.76
CA SER A 81 -13.78 1.54 -12.99
C SER A 81 -13.51 2.03 -11.56
N LEU A 82 -12.44 1.56 -10.92
CA LEU A 82 -12.03 2.03 -9.58
C LEU A 82 -11.69 3.53 -9.53
N VAL A 83 -11.19 4.09 -10.63
CA VAL A 83 -10.86 5.52 -10.71
C VAL A 83 -12.10 6.36 -10.98
N ALA A 84 -13.10 5.80 -11.68
CA ALA A 84 -14.34 6.49 -12.00
C ALA A 84 -15.19 6.84 -10.76
N ASP A 85 -15.08 6.07 -9.68
CA ASP A 85 -15.85 6.31 -8.46
C ASP A 85 -15.39 7.55 -7.67
N TYR A 86 -14.13 7.98 -7.85
CA TYR A 86 -13.60 9.19 -7.22
C TYR A 86 -14.07 10.50 -7.85
N HIS A 87 -14.69 10.46 -9.04
CA HIS A 87 -15.26 11.65 -9.69
C HIS A 87 -16.58 12.12 -9.08
N LYS A 88 -17.15 11.37 -8.13
CA LYS A 88 -18.47 11.67 -7.51
C LYS A 88 -18.35 12.33 -6.12
N CYS A 89 -17.15 12.57 -5.65
CA CYS A 89 -16.85 13.34 -4.45
C CYS A 89 -16.28 14.72 -4.83
#